data_bed399aab8dc7d62c840aa7b0b552379
#
_entry.id   bed399aab8dc7d62c840aa7b0b552379
#
_cell.length_a   1.000
_cell.length_b   1.000
_cell.length_c   1.000
_cell.angle_alpha   90.00
_cell.angle_beta   90.00
_cell.angle_gamma   90.00
#
_symmetry.space_group_name_H-M   'P 1'
#
loop_
_entity.id
_entity.type
_entity.pdbx_description
1 polymer ?
#
loop_
_entity_poly.entity_id
_entity_poly.type
_entity_poly.pdbx_seq_one_letter_code
_entity_poly.pdbx_strand_id
1 'polypeptide(L)'
;MKENKKNKRPLLALTVVAAVLLVGGTIAYFTTSVDFDNVFETATYKTTTTEEFTAPDNWKPGEEVEKTITTTNEGTIPVAVRVSYTEEWKDSEGNALDPQPENKVTINLDNTSDWTLSDGYYYYNTSLAPEATTSSFMKSVTLNSDAITGDSTTCTTSDDGLTKTCESTDALTGSTYTLKVKTETVQFDAYKTVWATSVEITE
;
A
#
# COMPACT_ATOMS: atom_id res chain seq x y z
N MET A 1 -60.32 12.43 -13.72
CA MET A 1 -59.14 11.59 -13.96
C MET A 1 -57.91 12.45 -13.73
N LYS A 2 -57.22 12.27 -12.63
CA LYS A 2 -55.96 12.97 -12.34
C LYS A 2 -54.81 11.98 -12.53
N GLU A 3 -54.00 12.22 -13.56
CA GLU A 3 -52.80 11.45 -13.82
C GLU A 3 -51.74 11.74 -12.77
N ASN A 4 -51.28 10.70 -12.13
CA ASN A 4 -50.20 10.72 -11.12
C ASN A 4 -48.86 10.65 -11.84
N LYS A 5 -48.18 11.77 -12.05
CA LYS A 5 -46.80 11.85 -12.53
C LYS A 5 -45.86 11.30 -11.48
N LYS A 6 -45.48 10.03 -11.60
CA LYS A 6 -44.36 9.45 -10.83
C LYS A 6 -43.04 10.09 -11.26
N ASN A 7 -42.53 10.98 -10.44
CA ASN A 7 -41.15 11.45 -10.56
C ASN A 7 -40.17 10.29 -10.33
N LYS A 8 -39.70 9.72 -11.42
CA LYS A 8 -38.53 8.85 -11.38
C LYS A 8 -37.31 9.73 -11.19
N ARG A 9 -36.86 9.87 -9.94
CA ARG A 9 -35.52 10.37 -9.65
C ARG A 9 -34.54 9.32 -10.17
N PRO A 10 -33.61 9.64 -11.08
CA PRO A 10 -32.56 8.68 -11.41
C PRO A 10 -31.72 8.49 -10.16
N LEU A 11 -31.71 7.26 -9.67
CA LEU A 11 -30.72 6.79 -8.71
C LEU A 11 -29.40 6.86 -9.47
N LEU A 12 -28.63 7.95 -9.26
CA LEU A 12 -27.25 7.99 -9.66
C LEU A 12 -26.54 6.97 -8.75
N ALA A 13 -26.51 5.73 -9.21
CA ALA A 13 -25.59 4.77 -8.65
C ALA A 13 -24.19 5.30 -8.94
N LEU A 14 -23.55 5.82 -7.92
CA LEU A 14 -22.12 6.08 -7.91
C LEU A 14 -21.44 4.71 -7.99
N THR A 15 -21.34 4.16 -9.20
CA THR A 15 -20.45 3.07 -9.49
C THR A 15 -19.04 3.67 -9.41
N VAL A 16 -18.45 3.57 -8.23
CA VAL A 16 -16.98 3.60 -8.11
C VAL A 16 -16.52 2.36 -8.87
N VAL A 17 -16.23 2.57 -10.15
CA VAL A 17 -15.51 1.58 -10.94
C VAL A 17 -14.09 1.61 -10.37
N ALA A 18 -13.83 0.73 -9.40
CA ALA A 18 -12.48 0.29 -9.15
C ALA A 18 -12.04 -0.41 -10.44
N ALA A 19 -11.36 0.32 -11.31
CA ALA A 19 -10.65 -0.27 -12.42
C ALA A 19 -9.49 -1.05 -11.79
N VAL A 20 -9.71 -2.32 -11.52
CA VAL A 20 -8.65 -3.28 -11.22
C VAL A 20 -7.93 -3.49 -12.55
N LEU A 21 -6.92 -2.67 -12.80
CA LEU A 21 -5.95 -2.97 -13.83
C LEU A 21 -5.07 -4.12 -13.29
N LEU A 22 -5.43 -5.34 -13.64
CA LEU A 22 -4.55 -6.49 -13.55
C LEU A 22 -3.45 -6.33 -14.61
N VAL A 23 -2.50 -5.45 -14.32
CA VAL A 23 -1.20 -5.45 -14.98
C VAL A 23 -0.26 -6.06 -13.95
N GLY A 24 0.49 -7.08 -14.31
CA GLY A 24 1.44 -7.74 -13.40
C GLY A 24 2.39 -6.73 -12.76
N GLY A 25 2.03 -6.24 -11.60
CA GLY A 25 2.71 -5.16 -10.89
C GLY A 25 2.24 -5.05 -9.45
N THR A 26 2.92 -4.26 -8.67
CA THR A 26 2.64 -3.98 -7.26
C THR A 26 1.38 -3.13 -7.14
N ILE A 27 0.38 -3.57 -6.40
CA ILE A 27 -0.83 -2.81 -6.10
C ILE A 27 -0.73 -2.31 -4.66
N ALA A 28 -0.78 -1.00 -4.48
CA ALA A 28 -0.87 -0.40 -3.15
C ALA A 28 -2.31 0.02 -2.86
N TYR A 29 -2.83 -0.40 -1.71
CA TYR A 29 -4.15 -0.02 -1.23
C TYR A 29 -4.02 0.90 -0.03
N PHE A 30 -4.82 1.94 -0.04
CA PHE A 30 -4.97 2.82 1.10
C PHE A 30 -6.33 2.62 1.75
N THR A 31 -6.31 2.43 3.05
CA THR A 31 -7.52 2.41 3.84
C THR A 31 -7.37 3.45 4.93
N THR A 32 -8.18 4.49 4.88
CA THR A 32 -8.32 5.41 5.99
C THR A 32 -9.53 4.96 6.80
N SER A 33 -9.30 4.51 8.04
CA SER A 33 -10.37 4.11 8.94
C SER A 33 -10.57 5.22 9.96
N VAL A 34 -11.74 5.82 9.94
CA VAL A 34 -12.13 6.83 10.93
C VAL A 34 -13.52 6.49 11.41
N ASP A 35 -13.61 6.03 12.67
CA ASP A 35 -14.87 5.91 13.38
C ASP A 35 -14.89 6.94 14.51
N PHE A 36 -15.64 8.02 14.33
CA PHE A 36 -15.94 8.98 15.40
C PHE A 36 -17.42 9.29 15.48
N ASP A 37 -17.96 9.17 16.69
CA ASP A 37 -19.19 9.84 17.05
C ASP A 37 -18.89 11.33 17.24
N ASN A 38 -19.14 12.14 16.21
CA ASN A 38 -19.01 13.59 16.27
C ASN A 38 -20.11 14.19 17.14
N VAL A 39 -19.81 14.43 18.41
CA VAL A 39 -20.73 15.11 19.35
C VAL A 39 -20.61 16.64 19.29
N PHE A 40 -19.69 17.19 18.50
CA PHE A 40 -19.46 18.64 18.39
C PHE A 40 -19.62 19.12 16.95
N GLU A 41 -20.60 19.97 16.71
CA GLU A 41 -21.00 20.49 15.39
C GLU A 41 -20.02 21.50 14.76
N THR A 42 -18.86 21.80 15.34
CA THR A 42 -18.02 22.94 14.93
C THR A 42 -16.65 22.58 14.36
N ALA A 43 -16.16 21.36 14.53
CA ALA A 43 -14.85 20.95 14.00
C ALA A 43 -15.00 20.03 12.79
N THR A 44 -14.22 20.29 11.74
CA THR A 44 -14.17 19.41 10.56
C THR A 44 -12.96 18.49 10.68
N TYR A 45 -13.20 17.19 10.66
CA TYR A 45 -12.18 16.19 10.52
C TYR A 45 -12.12 15.75 9.04
N LYS A 46 -10.98 15.96 8.39
CA LYS A 46 -10.76 15.55 7.01
C LYS A 46 -9.28 15.39 6.76
N THR A 47 -8.88 14.24 6.26
CA THR A 47 -7.50 13.96 5.85
C THR A 47 -7.47 13.33 4.47
N THR A 48 -6.45 13.63 3.69
CA THR A 48 -6.21 13.04 2.37
C THR A 48 -4.83 12.41 2.36
N THR A 49 -4.75 11.13 2.00
CA THR A 49 -3.48 10.45 1.76
C THR A 49 -3.23 10.39 0.27
N THR A 50 -2.06 10.87 -0.15
CA THR A 50 -1.60 10.87 -1.54
C THR A 50 -0.49 9.85 -1.70
N GLU A 51 -0.60 9.02 -2.72
CA GLU A 51 0.43 8.11 -3.19
C GLU A 51 0.86 8.52 -4.59
N GLU A 52 2.17 8.63 -4.79
CA GLU A 52 2.77 8.73 -6.12
C GLU A 52 3.52 7.44 -6.39
N PHE A 53 3.05 6.68 -7.35
CA PHE A 53 3.60 5.37 -7.71
C PHE A 53 3.25 5.02 -9.15
N THR A 54 4.21 4.48 -9.88
CA THR A 54 4.00 3.90 -11.21
C THR A 54 4.54 2.47 -11.22
N ALA A 55 3.63 1.50 -11.34
CA ALA A 55 4.02 0.10 -11.42
C ALA A 55 4.78 -0.17 -12.73
N PRO A 56 5.94 -0.83 -12.69
CA PRO A 56 6.63 -1.25 -13.90
C PRO A 56 5.89 -2.42 -14.57
N ASP A 57 5.89 -2.46 -15.89
CA ASP A 57 5.29 -3.57 -16.65
C ASP A 57 6.04 -4.89 -16.45
N ASN A 58 7.33 -4.83 -16.15
CA ASN A 58 8.20 -5.99 -15.95
C ASN A 58 9.30 -5.60 -14.96
N TRP A 59 9.03 -5.80 -13.68
CA TRP A 59 9.95 -5.43 -12.60
C TRP A 59 11.16 -6.35 -12.59
N LYS A 60 12.35 -5.78 -12.76
CA LYS A 60 13.60 -6.52 -12.90
C LYS A 60 14.39 -6.54 -11.60
N PRO A 61 15.13 -7.62 -11.33
CA PRO A 61 16.08 -7.64 -10.22
C PRO A 61 17.05 -6.45 -10.28
N GLY A 62 17.20 -5.77 -9.14
CA GLY A 62 17.98 -4.54 -9.00
C GLY A 62 17.25 -3.26 -9.40
N GLU A 63 16.04 -3.34 -9.94
CA GLU A 63 15.26 -2.17 -10.31
C GLU A 63 14.58 -1.54 -9.10
N GLU A 64 14.84 -0.24 -8.91
CA GLU A 64 14.20 0.60 -7.90
C GLU A 64 13.02 1.35 -8.52
N VAL A 65 11.88 1.33 -7.84
CA VAL A 65 10.66 2.03 -8.25
C VAL A 65 10.30 3.06 -7.18
N GLU A 66 10.21 4.32 -7.58
CA GLU A 66 9.81 5.40 -6.67
C GLU A 66 8.39 5.20 -6.18
N LYS A 67 8.20 5.46 -4.88
CA LYS A 67 6.91 5.38 -4.21
C LYS A 67 6.89 6.34 -3.04
N THR A 68 6.11 7.41 -3.17
CA THR A 68 5.96 8.41 -2.11
C THR A 68 4.57 8.34 -1.50
N ILE A 69 4.49 8.57 -0.21
CA ILE A 69 3.24 8.52 0.55
C ILE A 69 3.24 9.67 1.54
N THR A 70 2.27 10.56 1.38
CA THR A 70 2.06 11.71 2.25
C THR A 70 0.61 11.78 2.72
N THR A 71 0.37 12.41 3.86
CA THR A 71 -0.97 12.66 4.39
C THR A 71 -1.12 14.14 4.67
N THR A 72 -2.21 14.74 4.17
CA THR A 72 -2.56 16.14 4.38
C THR A 72 -3.77 16.23 5.32
N ASN A 73 -3.70 17.10 6.30
CA ASN A 73 -4.84 17.45 7.15
C ASN A 73 -5.63 18.59 6.49
N GLU A 74 -6.77 18.28 5.90
CA GLU A 74 -7.68 19.26 5.30
C GLU A 74 -8.81 19.67 6.27
N GLY A 75 -8.72 19.23 7.51
CA GLY A 75 -9.65 19.56 8.58
C GLY A 75 -9.27 20.85 9.32
N THR A 76 -9.96 21.11 10.43
CA THR A 76 -9.76 22.31 11.26
C THR A 76 -9.15 22.01 12.63
N ILE A 77 -8.84 20.73 12.89
CA ILE A 77 -8.24 20.28 14.16
C ILE A 77 -6.96 19.48 13.89
N PRO A 78 -5.98 19.51 14.81
CA PRO A 78 -4.77 18.69 14.68
C PRO A 78 -5.09 17.20 14.67
N VAL A 79 -4.35 16.43 13.89
CA VAL A 79 -4.48 14.98 13.81
C VAL A 79 -3.15 14.27 14.05
N ALA A 80 -3.22 13.08 14.64
CA ALA A 80 -2.12 12.13 14.65
C ALA A 80 -2.20 11.23 13.42
N VAL A 81 -1.04 10.80 12.91
CA VAL A 81 -0.92 9.95 11.71
C VAL A 81 -0.07 8.74 12.05
N ARG A 82 -0.50 7.55 11.61
CA ARG A 82 0.33 6.34 11.60
C ARG A 82 0.15 5.57 10.30
N VAL A 83 1.19 4.85 9.92
CA VAL A 83 1.24 4.04 8.70
C VAL A 83 1.67 2.63 9.05
N SER A 84 1.10 1.65 8.38
CA SER A 84 1.58 0.27 8.36
C SER A 84 1.58 -0.26 6.94
N TYR A 85 2.33 -1.33 6.68
CA TYR A 85 2.28 -2.00 5.38
C TYR A 85 2.37 -3.51 5.56
N THR A 86 1.89 -4.23 4.54
CA THR A 86 2.01 -5.68 4.42
C THR A 86 2.42 -6.04 3.01
N GLU A 87 3.17 -7.13 2.88
CA GLU A 87 3.70 -7.64 1.62
C GLU A 87 3.07 -8.98 1.31
N GLU A 88 2.81 -9.24 0.03
CA GLU A 88 2.25 -10.51 -0.42
C GLU A 88 2.81 -10.87 -1.80
N TRP A 89 3.33 -12.07 -1.92
CA TRP A 89 3.70 -12.66 -3.20
C TRP A 89 2.65 -13.68 -3.64
N LYS A 90 2.34 -13.66 -4.93
CA LYS A 90 1.46 -14.63 -5.58
C LYS A 90 2.16 -15.23 -6.79
N ASP A 91 1.87 -16.51 -7.05
CA ASP A 91 2.34 -17.19 -8.26
C ASP A 91 1.65 -16.62 -9.52
N SER A 92 2.04 -17.18 -10.69
CA SER A 92 1.45 -16.80 -11.98
C SER A 92 -0.03 -17.16 -12.13
N GLU A 93 -0.56 -18.01 -11.25
CA GLU A 93 -1.97 -18.40 -11.21
C GLU A 93 -2.80 -17.53 -10.25
N GLY A 94 -2.11 -16.67 -9.47
CA GLY A 94 -2.73 -15.76 -8.50
C GLY A 94 -2.90 -16.33 -7.10
N ASN A 95 -2.33 -17.51 -6.79
CA ASN A 95 -2.34 -18.08 -5.47
C ASN A 95 -1.23 -17.46 -4.61
N ALA A 96 -1.49 -17.21 -3.34
CA ALA A 96 -0.46 -16.75 -2.42
C ALA A 96 0.64 -17.80 -2.29
N LEU A 97 1.90 -17.37 -2.35
CA LEU A 97 3.02 -18.26 -2.09
C LEU A 97 3.06 -18.63 -0.59
N ASP A 98 3.35 -19.89 -0.32
CA ASP A 98 3.53 -20.40 1.04
C ASP A 98 4.73 -21.36 1.09
N PRO A 99 5.81 -21.03 1.79
CA PRO A 99 6.02 -19.79 2.53
C PRO A 99 6.19 -18.56 1.61
N GLN A 100 5.89 -17.37 2.17
CA GLN A 100 6.19 -16.12 1.48
C GLN A 100 7.70 -15.93 1.34
N PRO A 101 8.20 -15.49 0.17
CA PRO A 101 9.60 -15.25 -0.04
C PRO A 101 10.13 -14.12 0.86
N GLU A 102 11.21 -14.40 1.57
CA GLU A 102 11.85 -13.42 2.47
C GLU A 102 13.00 -12.69 1.76
N ASN A 103 13.21 -11.42 2.12
CA ASN A 103 14.35 -10.62 1.67
C ASN A 103 14.48 -10.50 0.12
N LYS A 104 13.38 -10.62 -0.62
CA LYS A 104 13.36 -10.48 -2.08
C LYS A 104 13.06 -9.05 -2.52
N VAL A 105 12.54 -8.23 -1.62
CA VAL A 105 12.23 -6.82 -1.83
C VAL A 105 12.86 -6.00 -0.71
N THR A 106 13.36 -4.83 -1.07
CA THR A 106 13.79 -3.81 -0.12
C THR A 106 12.84 -2.63 -0.19
N ILE A 107 12.20 -2.32 0.94
CA ILE A 107 11.36 -1.14 1.12
C ILE A 107 12.22 -0.03 1.68
N ASN A 108 12.45 1.01 0.89
CA ASN A 108 13.23 2.17 1.29
C ASN A 108 12.28 3.22 1.89
N LEU A 109 12.33 3.37 3.21
CA LEU A 109 11.59 4.41 3.90
C LEU A 109 12.28 5.76 3.70
N ASP A 110 11.49 6.82 3.67
CA ASP A 110 11.95 8.20 3.61
C ASP A 110 11.79 8.87 4.97
N ASN A 111 12.58 9.92 5.23
CA ASN A 111 12.45 10.76 6.42
C ASN A 111 12.27 9.96 7.73
N THR A 112 13.05 8.89 7.89
CA THR A 112 12.90 7.94 9.01
C THR A 112 13.03 8.59 10.41
N SER A 113 13.64 9.77 10.51
CA SER A 113 13.69 10.57 11.73
C SER A 113 12.33 11.13 12.16
N ASP A 114 11.40 11.26 11.22
CA ASP A 114 10.08 11.84 11.46
C ASP A 114 9.05 10.78 11.88
N TRP A 115 9.45 9.52 11.84
CA TRP A 115 8.58 8.38 12.11
C TRP A 115 9.15 7.48 13.19
N THR A 116 8.30 7.06 14.13
CA THR A 116 8.65 6.10 15.19
C THR A 116 7.94 4.78 14.96
N LEU A 117 8.69 3.68 14.81
CA LEU A 117 8.14 2.33 14.71
C LEU A 117 7.78 1.80 16.11
N SER A 118 6.54 1.39 16.28
CA SER A 118 6.05 0.66 17.45
C SER A 118 4.89 -0.25 17.07
N ASP A 119 4.93 -1.49 17.54
CA ASP A 119 3.87 -2.50 17.36
C ASP A 119 3.40 -2.68 15.89
N GLY A 120 4.34 -2.60 14.95
CA GLY A 120 4.08 -2.77 13.52
C GLY A 120 3.50 -1.54 12.83
N TYR A 121 3.40 -0.41 13.53
CA TYR A 121 3.00 0.88 12.98
C TYR A 121 4.13 1.90 13.06
N TYR A 122 4.21 2.75 12.05
CA TYR A 122 5.08 3.92 12.02
C TYR A 122 4.24 5.15 12.36
N TYR A 123 4.51 5.77 13.49
CA TYR A 123 3.84 6.96 13.99
C TYR A 123 4.59 8.20 13.53
N TYR A 124 3.89 9.14 12.93
CA TYR A 124 4.46 10.46 12.63
C TYR A 124 4.71 11.20 13.94
N ASN A 125 5.95 11.67 14.14
CA ASN A 125 6.42 12.15 15.45
C ASN A 125 5.83 13.47 15.90
N THR A 126 5.14 14.18 14.99
CA THR A 126 4.52 15.49 15.25
C THR A 126 3.04 15.46 14.88
N SER A 127 2.21 16.16 15.65
CA SER A 127 0.81 16.34 15.27
C SER A 127 0.72 17.10 13.94
N LEU A 128 -0.19 16.67 13.08
CA LEU A 128 -0.41 17.31 11.79
C LEU A 128 -1.43 18.44 11.96
N ALA A 129 -0.96 19.68 12.00
CA ALA A 129 -1.83 20.86 12.09
C ALA A 129 -2.76 20.97 10.87
N PRO A 130 -3.86 21.74 10.96
CA PRO A 130 -4.69 22.07 9.81
C PRO A 130 -3.83 22.58 8.63
N GLU A 131 -4.16 22.12 7.42
CA GLU A 131 -3.48 22.42 6.15
C GLU A 131 -2.03 21.90 6.03
N ALA A 132 -1.49 21.24 7.06
CA ALA A 132 -0.17 20.64 7.00
C ALA A 132 -0.19 19.27 6.31
N THR A 133 0.99 18.90 5.79
CA THR A 133 1.23 17.60 5.13
C THR A 133 2.43 16.93 5.81
N THR A 134 2.36 15.62 6.04
CA THR A 134 3.50 14.85 6.57
C THR A 134 4.68 14.89 5.60
N SER A 135 5.89 14.70 6.10
CA SER A 135 6.98 14.24 5.24
C SER A 135 6.62 12.90 4.60
N SER A 136 7.21 12.59 3.44
CA SER A 136 6.99 11.29 2.79
C SER A 136 7.40 10.15 3.71
N PHE A 137 6.54 9.14 3.83
CA PHE A 137 6.81 7.92 4.60
C PHE A 137 7.74 6.96 3.84
N MET A 138 7.58 6.87 2.52
CA MET A 138 8.29 5.92 1.67
C MET A 138 9.01 6.66 0.55
N LYS A 139 10.17 6.17 0.14
CA LYS A 139 10.96 6.69 -0.97
C LYS A 139 10.82 5.80 -2.19
N SER A 140 11.01 4.50 -2.00
CA SER A 140 11.05 3.56 -3.11
C SER A 140 10.90 2.11 -2.66
N VAL A 141 10.69 1.24 -3.63
CA VAL A 141 10.69 -0.22 -3.47
C VAL A 141 11.65 -0.80 -4.49
N THR A 142 12.56 -1.68 -4.07
CA THR A 142 13.58 -2.29 -4.92
C THR A 142 13.39 -3.81 -4.94
N LEU A 143 13.27 -4.40 -6.13
CA LEU A 143 13.42 -5.85 -6.29
C LEU A 143 14.90 -6.19 -6.15
N ASN A 144 15.26 -6.97 -5.15
CA ASN A 144 16.66 -7.27 -4.89
C ASN A 144 17.31 -8.01 -6.07
N SER A 145 18.59 -7.75 -6.30
CA SER A 145 19.31 -8.32 -7.45
C SER A 145 19.40 -9.86 -7.44
N ASP A 146 19.21 -10.46 -6.27
CA ASP A 146 19.15 -11.90 -6.04
C ASP A 146 17.72 -12.45 -5.92
N ALA A 147 16.72 -11.65 -6.25
CA ALA A 147 15.33 -12.07 -6.15
C ALA A 147 14.99 -13.18 -7.12
N ILE A 148 15.54 -13.10 -8.34
CA ILE A 148 15.36 -14.10 -9.40
C ILE A 148 16.74 -14.59 -9.82
N THR A 149 17.12 -15.78 -9.41
CA THR A 149 18.47 -16.34 -9.61
C THR A 149 18.53 -17.46 -10.64
N GLY A 150 17.37 -17.99 -11.05
CA GLY A 150 17.31 -19.14 -11.95
C GLY A 150 17.90 -20.40 -11.33
N ASP A 151 17.72 -20.61 -10.05
CA ASP A 151 18.33 -21.69 -9.27
C ASP A 151 17.73 -23.08 -9.54
N SER A 152 16.60 -23.14 -10.23
CA SER A 152 16.00 -24.39 -10.68
C SER A 152 16.30 -24.64 -12.16
N THR A 153 17.12 -25.61 -12.45
CA THR A 153 17.47 -25.98 -13.84
C THR A 153 16.96 -27.38 -14.18
N THR A 154 16.06 -27.46 -15.14
CA THR A 154 15.54 -28.70 -15.68
C THR A 154 16.15 -28.96 -17.06
N CYS A 155 16.79 -30.12 -17.23
CA CYS A 155 17.38 -30.50 -18.50
C CYS A 155 16.63 -31.68 -19.10
N THR A 156 16.25 -31.56 -20.37
CA THR A 156 15.68 -32.63 -21.18
C THR A 156 16.66 -33.03 -22.27
N THR A 157 16.75 -34.32 -22.56
CA THR A 157 17.53 -34.85 -23.70
C THR A 157 16.55 -35.34 -24.75
N SER A 158 16.80 -35.00 -26.02
CA SER A 158 15.98 -35.51 -27.13
C SER A 158 16.03 -37.04 -27.21
N ASP A 159 15.00 -37.65 -27.80
CA ASP A 159 14.89 -39.11 -27.94
C ASP A 159 16.04 -39.74 -28.70
N ASP A 160 16.71 -38.97 -29.57
CA ASP A 160 17.90 -39.38 -30.31
C ASP A 160 19.22 -39.25 -29.52
N GLY A 161 19.13 -38.68 -28.30
CA GLY A 161 20.28 -38.46 -27.44
C GLY A 161 21.27 -37.37 -27.89
N LEU A 162 20.98 -36.67 -28.98
CA LEU A 162 21.92 -35.74 -29.62
C LEU A 162 21.77 -34.30 -29.12
N THR A 163 20.58 -33.95 -28.63
CA THR A 163 20.32 -32.58 -28.16
C THR A 163 19.95 -32.59 -26.66
N LYS A 164 20.62 -31.76 -25.89
CA LYS A 164 20.26 -31.49 -24.49
C LYS A 164 19.79 -30.06 -24.37
N THR A 165 18.53 -29.88 -23.96
CA THR A 165 17.94 -28.56 -23.67
C THR A 165 17.84 -28.40 -22.17
N CYS A 166 18.39 -27.32 -21.63
CA CYS A 166 18.28 -26.98 -20.22
C CYS A 166 17.53 -25.65 -20.08
N GLU A 167 16.48 -25.68 -19.29
CA GLU A 167 15.70 -24.48 -18.92
C GLU A 167 15.99 -24.15 -17.46
N SER A 168 16.34 -22.92 -17.21
CA SER A 168 16.54 -22.39 -15.85
C SER A 168 15.38 -21.51 -15.50
N THR A 169 14.70 -21.82 -14.39
CA THR A 169 13.57 -21.07 -13.86
C THR A 169 13.80 -20.76 -12.40
N ASP A 170 13.08 -19.80 -11.91
CA ASP A 170 13.05 -19.40 -10.50
C ASP A 170 11.59 -19.40 -10.02
N ALA A 171 11.37 -19.70 -8.75
CA ALA A 171 10.05 -19.75 -8.15
C ALA A 171 9.29 -18.41 -8.23
N LEU A 172 10.01 -17.30 -8.38
CA LEU A 172 9.42 -15.97 -8.52
C LEU A 172 9.24 -15.53 -9.98
N THR A 173 9.65 -16.33 -10.95
CA THR A 173 9.41 -16.01 -12.38
C THR A 173 7.91 -15.96 -12.67
N GLY A 174 7.41 -14.81 -13.14
CA GLY A 174 5.99 -14.61 -13.40
C GLY A 174 5.13 -14.36 -12.15
N SER A 175 5.73 -14.29 -10.96
CA SER A 175 5.02 -13.97 -9.73
C SER A 175 4.65 -12.50 -9.65
N THR A 176 3.62 -12.20 -8.88
CA THR A 176 3.16 -10.84 -8.56
C THR A 176 3.48 -10.50 -7.13
N TYR A 177 4.11 -9.37 -6.92
CA TYR A 177 4.32 -8.76 -5.60
C TYR A 177 3.28 -7.67 -5.33
N THR A 178 2.70 -7.68 -4.15
CA THR A 178 1.75 -6.68 -3.69
C THR A 178 2.25 -6.07 -2.38
N LEU A 179 2.42 -4.75 -2.37
CA LEU A 179 2.68 -3.96 -1.18
C LEU A 179 1.40 -3.18 -0.83
N LYS A 180 0.77 -3.55 0.29
CA LYS A 180 -0.42 -2.87 0.81
C LYS A 180 0.02 -1.91 1.89
N VAL A 181 -0.20 -0.62 1.70
CA VAL A 181 0.07 0.41 2.71
C VAL A 181 -1.25 0.91 3.27
N LYS A 182 -1.32 1.00 4.58
CA LYS A 182 -2.47 1.49 5.33
C LYS A 182 -2.07 2.71 6.11
N THR A 183 -2.71 3.85 5.85
CA THR A 183 -2.59 5.07 6.65
C THR A 183 -3.81 5.22 7.54
N GLU A 184 -3.60 5.51 8.80
CA GLU A 184 -4.63 5.78 9.78
C GLU A 184 -4.38 7.15 10.40
N THR A 185 -5.45 7.90 10.55
CA THR A 185 -5.42 9.21 11.19
C THR A 185 -6.49 9.29 12.28
N VAL A 186 -6.25 10.12 13.28
CA VAL A 186 -7.16 10.31 14.40
C VAL A 186 -6.95 11.73 14.95
N GLN A 187 -7.98 12.31 15.59
CA GLN A 187 -7.81 13.55 16.32
C GLN A 187 -6.64 13.44 17.30
N PHE A 188 -5.77 14.45 17.33
CA PHE A 188 -4.53 14.39 18.11
C PHE A 188 -4.79 14.11 19.60
N ASP A 189 -5.75 14.78 20.22
CA ASP A 189 -6.06 14.57 21.64
C ASP A 189 -6.55 13.16 21.99
N ALA A 190 -6.99 12.37 21.00
CA ALA A 190 -7.59 11.06 21.20
C ALA A 190 -6.64 9.89 20.82
N TYR A 191 -5.50 10.15 20.17
CA TYR A 191 -4.69 9.08 19.56
C TYR A 191 -4.22 8.02 20.55
N LYS A 192 -3.80 8.41 21.77
CA LYS A 192 -3.34 7.45 22.79
C LYS A 192 -4.43 6.48 23.20
N THR A 193 -5.67 6.97 23.30
CA THR A 193 -6.83 6.16 23.68
C THR A 193 -7.31 5.28 22.54
N VAL A 194 -7.47 5.87 21.35
CA VAL A 194 -8.01 5.17 20.17
C VAL A 194 -7.05 4.09 19.67
N TRP A 195 -5.76 4.38 19.65
CA TRP A 195 -4.76 3.41 19.21
C TRP A 195 -4.16 2.58 20.34
N ALA A 196 -4.56 2.84 21.60
CA ALA A 196 -4.02 2.17 22.80
C ALA A 196 -2.48 2.16 22.82
N THR A 197 -1.85 3.28 22.43
CA THR A 197 -0.40 3.38 22.26
C THR A 197 0.24 4.25 23.35
N SER A 198 1.48 3.92 23.68
CA SER A 198 2.35 4.74 24.54
C SER A 198 3.32 5.63 23.76
N VAL A 199 3.29 5.59 22.43
CA VAL A 199 4.14 6.44 21.58
C VAL A 199 3.82 7.90 21.84
N GLU A 200 4.85 8.70 22.05
CA GLU A 200 4.71 10.14 22.23
C GLU A 200 4.79 10.83 20.87
N ILE A 201 3.73 11.56 20.53
CA ILE A 201 3.67 12.45 19.37
C ILE A 201 3.69 13.87 19.90
N THR A 202 4.60 14.70 19.42
CA THR A 202 4.71 16.11 19.84
C THR A 202 3.70 16.97 19.11
N GLU A 203 3.35 18.10 19.71
CA GLU A 203 2.48 19.11 19.12
C GLU A 203 3.25 20.01 18.15
#